data_eabef97a6ab5e78a29dd9d210457bde4
#
_entry.id   eabef97a6ab5e78a29dd9d210457bde4
#
_cell.length_a   1.000
_cell.length_b   1.000
_cell.length_c   1.000
_cell.angle_alpha   90.00
_cell.angle_beta   90.00
_cell.angle_gamma   90.00
#
_symmetry.space_group_name_H-M   'P 1'
#
loop_
_entity.id
_entity.type
_entity.pdbx_description
1 polymer ?
#
loop_
_entity_poly.entity_id
_entity_poly.type
_entity_poly.pdbx_seq_one_letter_code
_entity_poly.pdbx_strand_id
1 'polypeptide(L)'
;FICELKYNIEVIYLKKIIRLSITLILIYMLIFSIYNIYIKLAEYKKADNVYKDVRKISQSIESNKNKVLSSINPDYRFWLNVDNTNIDYPVVQGNNNEYYLTHDFNKNYLPSGSIFMDYRNNFEEDNIIIVYGHHMRNKTMFGELEKFKNEKFFNGNNLIRVEYKNTTYIYEVFSVYVADLNNKDYLKVDFKDKKDKEDYLNYIKDRSLYNKDLVLTSDDNIITLYTCSYEFENARTIVHAKLISSK
;
A
#
# COMPACT_ATOMS: atom_id res chain seq x y z
N PHE A 1 -46.28 55.11 7.24
CA PHE A 1 -46.55 54.08 8.29
C PHE A 1 -46.98 52.72 7.70
N ILE A 2 -48.02 52.64 6.85
CA ILE A 2 -48.51 51.40 6.26
C ILE A 2 -47.45 50.76 5.30
N CYS A 3 -46.75 51.60 4.53
CA CYS A 3 -45.71 51.15 3.59
C CYS A 3 -44.48 50.59 4.31
N GLU A 4 -44.06 51.20 5.43
CA GLU A 4 -42.96 50.71 6.28
C GLU A 4 -43.29 49.37 6.96
N LEU A 5 -44.55 49.21 7.42
CA LEU A 5 -45.03 47.97 8.03
C LEU A 5 -44.98 46.81 7.00
N LYS A 6 -45.41 47.06 5.78
CA LYS A 6 -45.40 46.08 4.69
C LYS A 6 -43.98 45.69 4.33
N TYR A 7 -43.07 46.65 4.18
CA TYR A 7 -41.64 46.42 3.92
C TYR A 7 -40.97 45.57 5.02
N ASN A 8 -41.22 45.89 6.29
CA ASN A 8 -40.66 45.11 7.41
C ASN A 8 -41.19 43.68 7.47
N ILE A 9 -42.44 43.43 7.12
CA ILE A 9 -43.01 42.07 7.03
C ILE A 9 -42.36 41.29 5.90
N GLU A 10 -42.18 41.85 4.71
CA GLU A 10 -41.53 41.21 3.57
C GLU A 10 -40.06 40.83 3.88
N VAL A 11 -39.31 41.72 4.54
CA VAL A 11 -37.92 41.46 4.98
C VAL A 11 -37.87 40.32 6.00
N ILE A 12 -38.81 40.22 6.91
CA ILE A 12 -38.90 39.13 7.90
C ILE A 12 -39.17 37.77 7.19
N TYR A 13 -40.10 37.75 6.25
CA TYR A 13 -40.39 36.55 5.47
C TYR A 13 -39.17 36.12 4.62
N LEU A 14 -38.51 37.07 3.96
CA LEU A 14 -37.30 36.78 3.18
C LEU A 14 -36.20 36.19 4.07
N LYS A 15 -35.95 36.77 5.23
CA LYS A 15 -34.96 36.23 6.20
C LYS A 15 -35.32 34.81 6.67
N LYS A 16 -36.60 34.51 6.89
CA LYS A 16 -37.06 33.16 7.24
C LYS A 16 -36.84 32.18 6.13
N ILE A 17 -37.16 32.53 4.88
CA ILE A 17 -36.92 31.68 3.69
C ILE A 17 -35.43 31.41 3.51
N ILE A 18 -34.58 32.43 3.59
CA ILE A 18 -33.12 32.28 3.47
C ILE A 18 -32.60 31.35 4.57
N ARG A 19 -33.03 31.54 5.83
CA ARG A 19 -32.62 30.67 6.94
C ARG A 19 -33.06 29.22 6.72
N LEU A 20 -34.29 29.00 6.27
CA LEU A 20 -34.81 27.67 5.96
C LEU A 20 -34.00 27.01 4.83
N SER A 21 -33.73 27.75 3.75
CA SER A 21 -32.93 27.25 2.63
C SER A 21 -31.51 26.86 3.06
N ILE A 22 -30.84 27.70 3.86
CA ILE A 22 -29.52 27.37 4.41
C ILE A 22 -29.58 26.11 5.27
N THR A 23 -30.62 26.00 6.14
CA THR A 23 -30.78 24.82 7.00
C THR A 23 -30.97 23.56 6.18
N LEU A 24 -31.79 23.59 5.12
CA LEU A 24 -31.99 22.44 4.21
C LEU A 24 -30.71 22.04 3.47
N ILE A 25 -29.91 23.02 3.02
CA ILE A 25 -28.61 22.76 2.39
C ILE A 25 -27.67 22.08 3.39
N LEU A 26 -27.58 22.56 4.62
CA LEU A 26 -26.72 21.96 5.66
C LEU A 26 -27.16 20.52 5.99
N ILE A 27 -28.46 20.28 6.10
CA ILE A 27 -29.00 18.92 6.31
C ILE A 27 -28.64 18.00 5.13
N TYR A 28 -28.80 18.48 3.90
CA TYR A 28 -28.41 17.73 2.71
C TYR A 28 -26.91 17.38 2.73
N MET A 29 -26.04 18.34 3.01
CA MET A 29 -24.59 18.12 3.11
C MET A 29 -24.24 17.12 4.22
N LEU A 30 -24.93 17.17 5.35
CA LEU A 30 -24.74 16.23 6.46
C LEU A 30 -25.11 14.81 6.04
N ILE A 31 -26.28 14.63 5.45
CA ILE A 31 -26.74 13.30 4.96
C ILE A 31 -25.78 12.75 3.89
N PHE A 32 -25.37 13.61 2.96
CA PHE A 32 -24.40 13.23 1.92
C PHE A 32 -23.06 12.79 2.52
N SER A 33 -22.56 13.52 3.54
CA SER A 33 -21.32 13.15 4.23
C SER A 33 -21.44 11.82 4.97
N ILE A 34 -22.54 11.60 5.69
CA ILE A 34 -22.79 10.32 6.38
C ILE A 34 -22.86 9.17 5.39
N TYR A 35 -23.54 9.35 4.26
CA TYR A 35 -23.61 8.34 3.20
C TYR A 35 -22.23 7.98 2.64
N ASN A 36 -21.37 8.97 2.35
CA ASN A 36 -20.00 8.72 1.87
C ASN A 36 -19.14 8.00 2.91
N ILE A 37 -19.26 8.37 4.19
CA ILE A 37 -18.56 7.67 5.29
C ILE A 37 -19.02 6.21 5.35
N TYR A 38 -20.33 5.96 5.29
CA TYR A 38 -20.88 4.59 5.31
C TYR A 38 -20.33 3.73 4.17
N ILE A 39 -20.31 4.26 2.93
CA ILE A 39 -19.75 3.54 1.78
C ILE A 39 -18.27 3.19 2.03
N LYS A 40 -17.46 4.15 2.49
CA LYS A 40 -16.05 3.92 2.78
C LYS A 40 -15.83 2.85 3.85
N LEU A 41 -16.61 2.87 4.91
CA LEU A 41 -16.54 1.84 5.96
C LEU A 41 -16.96 0.46 5.46
N ALA A 42 -17.97 0.40 4.58
CA ALA A 42 -18.40 -0.85 3.94
C ALA A 42 -17.32 -1.43 3.02
N GLU A 43 -16.63 -0.58 2.24
CA GLU A 43 -15.47 -0.98 1.42
C GLU A 43 -14.34 -1.54 2.29
N TYR A 44 -13.96 -0.86 3.38
CA TYR A 44 -12.92 -1.35 4.29
C TYR A 44 -13.29 -2.70 4.92
N LYS A 45 -14.56 -2.86 5.34
CA LYS A 45 -15.03 -4.13 5.90
C LYS A 45 -15.01 -5.26 4.85
N LYS A 46 -15.38 -4.95 3.59
CA LYS A 46 -15.30 -5.93 2.49
C LYS A 46 -13.86 -6.37 2.28
N ALA A 47 -12.91 -5.42 2.22
CA ALA A 47 -11.49 -5.72 2.07
C ALA A 47 -10.96 -6.58 3.23
N ASP A 48 -11.27 -6.21 4.47
CA ASP A 48 -10.84 -6.96 5.66
C ASP A 48 -11.37 -8.40 5.64
N ASN A 49 -12.64 -8.61 5.27
CA ASN A 49 -13.22 -9.95 5.17
C ASN A 49 -12.50 -10.80 4.13
N VAL A 50 -12.24 -10.29 2.92
CA VAL A 50 -11.52 -11.01 1.87
C VAL A 50 -10.16 -11.48 2.37
N TYR A 51 -9.34 -10.57 2.88
CA TYR A 51 -7.98 -10.91 3.31
C TYR A 51 -7.95 -11.72 4.62
N LYS A 52 -8.93 -11.56 5.48
CA LYS A 52 -9.10 -12.43 6.65
C LYS A 52 -9.41 -13.88 6.26
N ASP A 53 -10.25 -14.09 5.27
CA ASP A 53 -10.57 -15.44 4.78
C ASP A 53 -9.36 -16.08 4.08
N VAL A 54 -8.63 -15.31 3.26
CA VAL A 54 -7.40 -15.79 2.62
C VAL A 54 -6.32 -16.12 3.68
N ARG A 55 -6.16 -15.31 4.74
CA ARG A 55 -5.27 -15.62 5.87
C ARG A 55 -5.67 -16.89 6.60
N LYS A 56 -6.96 -17.12 6.85
CA LYS A 56 -7.44 -18.37 7.47
C LYS A 56 -7.09 -19.59 6.63
N ILE A 57 -7.30 -19.51 5.30
CA ILE A 57 -6.90 -20.58 4.38
C ILE A 57 -5.39 -20.82 4.48
N SER A 58 -4.59 -19.77 4.45
CA SER A 58 -3.13 -19.83 4.58
C SER A 58 -2.68 -20.53 5.88
N GLN A 59 -3.31 -20.23 7.01
CA GLN A 59 -2.97 -20.79 8.33
C GLN A 59 -3.48 -22.22 8.54
N SER A 60 -4.59 -22.61 7.92
CA SER A 60 -5.20 -23.93 8.09
C SER A 60 -4.50 -25.04 7.30
N ILE A 61 -3.65 -24.69 6.33
CA ILE A 61 -3.07 -25.65 5.37
C ILE A 61 -1.56 -25.37 5.15
N GLU A 62 -0.75 -25.52 6.21
CA GLU A 62 0.70 -25.24 6.10
C GLU A 62 1.39 -26.04 5.02
N SER A 63 1.15 -27.36 4.90
CA SER A 63 1.85 -28.23 3.95
C SER A 63 1.47 -28.05 2.48
N ASN A 64 0.30 -27.47 2.17
CA ASN A 64 -0.22 -27.29 0.81
C ASN A 64 -0.68 -25.85 0.51
N LYS A 65 -0.29 -24.90 1.34
CA LYS A 65 -0.69 -23.48 1.26
C LYS A 65 -0.55 -22.91 -0.15
N ASN A 66 0.63 -23.04 -0.73
CA ASN A 66 0.93 -22.48 -2.06
C ASN A 66 0.06 -23.10 -3.16
N LYS A 67 -0.17 -24.41 -3.11
CA LYS A 67 -1.00 -25.12 -4.08
C LYS A 67 -2.45 -24.68 -4.00
N VAL A 68 -2.99 -24.53 -2.79
CA VAL A 68 -4.38 -24.07 -2.58
C VAL A 68 -4.56 -22.62 -3.00
N LEU A 69 -3.64 -21.72 -2.61
CA LEU A 69 -3.71 -20.31 -3.01
C LEU A 69 -3.58 -20.15 -4.53
N SER A 70 -2.69 -20.89 -5.18
CA SER A 70 -2.56 -20.90 -6.65
C SER A 70 -3.80 -21.46 -7.35
N SER A 71 -4.52 -22.41 -6.73
CA SER A 71 -5.77 -22.91 -7.31
C SER A 71 -6.92 -21.90 -7.23
N ILE A 72 -6.93 -21.03 -6.20
CA ILE A 72 -7.89 -19.93 -6.07
C ILE A 72 -7.55 -18.81 -7.03
N ASN A 73 -6.27 -18.41 -7.07
CA ASN A 73 -5.77 -17.39 -7.99
C ASN A 73 -4.45 -17.85 -8.64
N PRO A 74 -4.45 -18.18 -9.95
CA PRO A 74 -3.25 -18.58 -10.68
C PRO A 74 -2.14 -17.50 -10.73
N ASP A 75 -2.49 -16.24 -10.45
CA ASP A 75 -1.56 -15.12 -10.38
C ASP A 75 -0.85 -15.03 -9.02
N TYR A 76 -1.18 -15.89 -8.04
CA TYR A 76 -0.49 -15.98 -6.76
C TYR A 76 0.99 -16.32 -6.97
N ARG A 77 1.87 -15.58 -6.27
CA ARG A 77 3.33 -15.79 -6.34
C ARG A 77 3.90 -16.24 -5.01
N PHE A 78 3.72 -15.47 -3.95
CA PHE A 78 4.26 -15.74 -2.63
C PHE A 78 3.44 -15.07 -1.54
N TRP A 79 3.75 -15.39 -0.29
CA TRP A 79 3.19 -14.73 0.89
C TRP A 79 4.18 -13.73 1.45
N LEU A 80 3.72 -12.52 1.78
CA LEU A 80 4.53 -11.44 2.34
C LEU A 80 4.06 -11.11 3.75
N ASN A 81 5.00 -11.08 4.69
CA ASN A 81 4.78 -10.60 6.05
C ASN A 81 5.87 -9.58 6.44
N VAL A 82 5.50 -8.56 7.19
CA VAL A 82 6.42 -7.56 7.75
C VAL A 82 6.26 -7.52 9.25
N ASP A 83 7.34 -7.82 9.98
CA ASP A 83 7.34 -7.93 11.43
C ASP A 83 6.84 -6.64 12.11
N ASN A 84 6.08 -6.79 13.19
CA ASN A 84 5.50 -5.70 13.99
C ASN A 84 4.57 -4.76 13.21
N THR A 85 3.99 -5.26 12.12
CA THR A 85 2.95 -4.59 11.33
C THR A 85 1.77 -5.54 11.07
N ASN A 86 0.67 -4.99 10.52
CA ASN A 86 -0.45 -5.78 10.01
C ASN A 86 -0.26 -6.19 8.53
N ILE A 87 0.94 -6.00 7.97
CA ILE A 87 1.24 -6.41 6.60
C ILE A 87 1.48 -7.92 6.60
N ASP A 88 0.45 -8.65 6.20
CA ASP A 88 0.41 -10.12 6.15
C ASP A 88 -0.55 -10.53 5.02
N TYR A 89 -0.01 -10.65 3.79
CA TYR A 89 -0.80 -10.74 2.58
C TYR A 89 -0.23 -11.69 1.53
N PRO A 90 -1.12 -12.34 0.75
CA PRO A 90 -0.72 -12.97 -0.51
C PRO A 90 -0.27 -11.90 -1.51
N VAL A 91 0.80 -12.16 -2.23
CA VAL A 91 1.28 -11.35 -3.33
C VAL A 91 0.89 -12.01 -4.65
N VAL A 92 0.25 -11.25 -5.52
CA VAL A 92 -0.15 -11.66 -6.86
C VAL A 92 0.69 -10.95 -7.92
N GLN A 93 0.63 -11.43 -9.17
CA GLN A 93 1.30 -10.76 -10.29
C GLN A 93 0.43 -10.86 -11.53
N GLY A 94 0.00 -9.70 -12.04
CA GLY A 94 -0.74 -9.59 -13.28
C GLY A 94 0.17 -9.42 -14.50
N ASN A 95 -0.44 -9.24 -15.67
CA ASN A 95 0.26 -8.93 -16.92
C ASN A 95 0.65 -7.44 -17.05
N ASN A 96 0.26 -6.61 -16.07
CA ASN A 96 0.58 -5.20 -15.94
C ASN A 96 0.48 -4.78 -14.48
N ASN A 97 0.94 -3.54 -14.17
CA ASN A 97 0.90 -2.97 -12.82
C ASN A 97 -0.39 -2.20 -12.50
N GLU A 98 -1.47 -2.37 -13.29
CA GLU A 98 -2.72 -1.61 -13.12
C GLU A 98 -3.85 -2.48 -12.58
N TYR A 99 -3.99 -3.72 -13.06
CA TYR A 99 -5.12 -4.60 -12.75
C TYR A 99 -5.34 -4.76 -11.25
N TYR A 100 -4.29 -5.11 -10.51
CA TYR A 100 -4.37 -5.36 -9.07
C TYR A 100 -4.39 -4.10 -8.21
N LEU A 101 -4.34 -2.91 -8.80
CA LEU A 101 -4.66 -1.67 -8.08
C LEU A 101 -6.13 -1.61 -7.64
N THR A 102 -7.02 -2.29 -8.37
CA THR A 102 -8.47 -2.24 -8.12
C THR A 102 -9.14 -3.61 -8.07
N HIS A 103 -8.36 -4.70 -7.97
CA HIS A 103 -8.89 -6.05 -7.87
C HIS A 103 -8.27 -6.80 -6.69
N ASP A 104 -9.12 -7.48 -5.92
CA ASP A 104 -8.72 -8.30 -4.78
C ASP A 104 -8.07 -9.64 -5.20
N PHE A 105 -7.66 -10.43 -4.21
CA PHE A 105 -7.07 -11.75 -4.43
C PHE A 105 -7.99 -12.70 -5.22
N ASN A 106 -9.30 -12.54 -5.11
CA ASN A 106 -10.29 -13.36 -5.85
C ASN A 106 -10.65 -12.76 -7.22
N LYS A 107 -9.89 -11.76 -7.69
CA LYS A 107 -10.12 -11.03 -8.96
C LYS A 107 -11.42 -10.23 -9.01
N ASN A 108 -12.05 -9.96 -7.88
CA ASN A 108 -13.21 -9.09 -7.79
C ASN A 108 -12.78 -7.62 -7.67
N TYR A 109 -13.61 -6.71 -8.19
CA TYR A 109 -13.37 -5.29 -8.01
C TYR A 109 -13.40 -4.91 -6.54
N LEU A 110 -12.32 -4.28 -6.10
CA LEU A 110 -12.11 -3.77 -4.75
C LEU A 110 -11.18 -2.57 -4.79
N PRO A 111 -11.57 -1.36 -4.36
CA PRO A 111 -10.75 -0.14 -4.44
C PRO A 111 -9.41 -0.21 -3.68
N SER A 112 -9.29 -1.04 -2.66
CA SER A 112 -8.02 -1.29 -1.95
C SER A 112 -7.07 -2.23 -2.69
N GLY A 113 -7.52 -2.85 -3.78
CA GLY A 113 -6.73 -3.75 -4.59
C GLY A 113 -6.10 -4.92 -3.86
N SER A 114 -4.98 -5.37 -4.35
CA SER A 114 -4.12 -6.40 -3.78
C SER A 114 -2.70 -5.87 -3.52
N ILE A 115 -1.91 -6.65 -2.79
CA ILE A 115 -0.45 -6.52 -2.81
C ILE A 115 0.04 -7.31 -4.02
N PHE A 116 0.84 -6.69 -4.89
CA PHE A 116 1.24 -7.33 -6.14
C PHE A 116 2.70 -7.03 -6.52
N MET A 117 3.34 -8.02 -7.15
CA MET A 117 4.68 -7.93 -7.69
C MET A 117 4.67 -7.24 -9.07
N ASP A 118 5.72 -6.49 -9.39
CA ASP A 118 5.89 -5.86 -10.70
C ASP A 118 5.79 -6.91 -11.81
N TYR A 119 5.03 -6.61 -12.86
CA TYR A 119 4.79 -7.56 -13.96
C TYR A 119 6.07 -7.98 -14.72
N ARG A 120 7.14 -7.17 -14.65
CA ARG A 120 8.44 -7.43 -15.27
C ARG A 120 9.29 -8.42 -14.47
N ASN A 121 9.02 -8.54 -13.17
CA ASN A 121 9.85 -9.36 -12.28
C ASN A 121 9.58 -10.86 -12.43
N ASN A 122 10.65 -11.62 -12.32
CA ASN A 122 10.65 -13.05 -12.05
C ASN A 122 11.30 -13.32 -10.69
N PHE A 123 10.54 -13.84 -9.72
CA PHE A 123 11.04 -14.05 -8.35
C PHE A 123 12.24 -15.01 -8.27
N GLU A 124 12.37 -15.93 -9.19
CA GLU A 124 13.47 -16.94 -9.21
C GLU A 124 14.75 -16.44 -9.89
N GLU A 125 14.61 -15.47 -10.80
CA GLU A 125 15.73 -15.04 -11.67
C GLU A 125 16.23 -13.64 -11.30
N ASP A 126 15.35 -12.77 -10.82
CA ASP A 126 15.69 -11.38 -10.58
C ASP A 126 16.27 -11.17 -9.18
N ASN A 127 17.31 -10.38 -9.11
CA ASN A 127 17.91 -9.96 -7.83
C ASN A 127 17.19 -8.77 -7.18
N ILE A 128 16.31 -8.07 -7.90
CA ILE A 128 15.52 -6.96 -7.37
C ILE A 128 14.07 -7.19 -7.68
N ILE A 129 13.30 -7.41 -6.63
CA ILE A 129 11.86 -7.65 -6.69
C ILE A 129 11.14 -6.41 -6.17
N ILE A 130 10.18 -5.89 -6.96
CA ILE A 130 9.35 -4.76 -6.58
C ILE A 130 7.95 -5.24 -6.26
N VAL A 131 7.43 -4.83 -5.11
CA VAL A 131 6.09 -5.16 -4.63
C VAL A 131 5.31 -3.88 -4.33
N TYR A 132 4.15 -3.78 -4.90
CA TYR A 132 3.24 -2.63 -4.79
C TYR A 132 2.07 -2.93 -3.86
N GLY A 133 1.56 -1.90 -3.22
CA GLY A 133 0.32 -1.96 -2.45
C GLY A 133 -0.21 -0.56 -2.14
N HIS A 134 -1.52 -0.45 -1.98
CA HIS A 134 -2.12 0.83 -1.60
C HIS A 134 -1.75 1.25 -0.17
N HIS A 135 -1.57 2.56 0.02
CA HIS A 135 -1.55 3.17 1.36
C HIS A 135 -3.00 3.43 1.81
N MET A 136 -3.56 2.51 2.57
CA MET A 136 -4.90 2.68 3.12
C MET A 136 -4.88 3.44 4.44
N ARG A 137 -5.76 4.44 4.61
CA ARG A 137 -5.86 5.25 5.84
C ARG A 137 -6.19 4.44 7.09
N ASN A 138 -6.89 3.32 6.93
CA ASN A 138 -7.18 2.36 8.01
C ASN A 138 -6.00 1.42 8.32
N LYS A 139 -4.80 1.71 7.82
CA LYS A 139 -3.56 0.95 8.04
C LYS A 139 -3.54 -0.47 7.46
N THR A 140 -4.50 -0.82 6.61
CA THR A 140 -4.45 -2.07 5.83
C THR A 140 -3.57 -1.91 4.59
N MET A 141 -3.38 -2.99 3.87
CA MET A 141 -2.46 -3.09 2.72
C MET A 141 -1.04 -2.62 3.12
N PHE A 142 -0.45 -1.66 2.40
CA PHE A 142 0.86 -1.07 2.74
C PHE A 142 0.75 0.21 3.60
N GLY A 143 -0.40 0.48 4.21
CA GLY A 143 -0.60 1.66 5.06
C GLY A 143 0.33 1.72 6.28
N GLU A 144 0.87 0.59 6.75
CA GLU A 144 1.83 0.56 7.86
C GLU A 144 3.31 0.63 7.45
N LEU A 145 3.65 0.69 6.16
CA LEU A 145 5.02 0.95 5.73
C LEU A 145 5.55 2.29 6.24
N GLU A 146 4.66 3.25 6.52
CA GLU A 146 5.05 4.51 7.11
C GLU A 146 5.72 4.38 8.50
N LYS A 147 5.55 3.25 9.21
CA LYS A 147 6.25 2.97 10.48
C LYS A 147 7.77 3.02 10.30
N PHE A 148 8.28 2.61 9.14
CA PHE A 148 9.71 2.66 8.85
C PHE A 148 10.28 4.09 8.77
N LYS A 149 9.44 5.13 8.64
CA LYS A 149 9.85 6.53 8.75
C LYS A 149 10.17 6.95 10.21
N ASN A 150 9.85 6.09 11.17
CA ASN A 150 10.27 6.29 12.55
C ASN A 150 11.61 5.59 12.78
N GLU A 151 12.62 6.31 13.25
CA GLU A 151 13.98 5.81 13.42
C GLU A 151 14.08 4.59 14.35
N LYS A 152 13.33 4.59 15.47
CA LYS A 152 13.30 3.48 16.40
C LYS A 152 12.70 2.21 15.76
N PHE A 153 11.69 2.37 14.92
CA PHE A 153 11.10 1.25 14.18
C PHE A 153 12.05 0.75 13.09
N PHE A 154 12.68 1.65 12.34
CA PHE A 154 13.65 1.30 11.29
C PHE A 154 14.84 0.52 11.87
N ASN A 155 15.39 0.94 13.01
CA ASN A 155 16.51 0.29 13.68
C ASN A 155 16.09 -0.94 14.52
N GLY A 156 14.80 -1.22 14.65
CA GLY A 156 14.22 -2.21 15.56
C GLY A 156 14.21 -3.66 15.06
N ASN A 157 15.06 -4.06 14.11
CA ASN A 157 15.11 -5.43 13.54
C ASN A 157 13.76 -5.93 13.02
N ASN A 158 12.96 -5.06 12.43
CA ASN A 158 11.71 -5.44 11.77
C ASN A 158 12.03 -6.03 10.40
N LEU A 159 11.86 -7.34 10.27
CA LEU A 159 12.21 -8.11 9.10
C LEU A 159 11.03 -8.20 8.13
N ILE A 160 11.33 -8.36 6.85
CA ILE A 160 10.38 -8.73 5.82
C ILE A 160 10.55 -10.21 5.54
N ARG A 161 9.47 -10.97 5.60
CA ARG A 161 9.45 -12.41 5.33
C ARG A 161 8.67 -12.67 4.05
N VAL A 162 9.25 -13.45 3.17
CA VAL A 162 8.64 -13.90 1.92
C VAL A 162 8.60 -15.42 1.94
N GLU A 163 7.40 -15.99 1.94
CA GLU A 163 7.22 -17.43 1.83
C GLU A 163 6.91 -17.78 0.37
N TYR A 164 7.90 -18.33 -0.32
CA TYR A 164 7.80 -18.77 -1.70
C TYR A 164 8.04 -20.27 -1.80
N LYS A 165 7.09 -21.00 -2.38
CA LYS A 165 7.09 -22.47 -2.37
C LYS A 165 7.19 -22.98 -0.91
N ASN A 166 8.26 -23.70 -0.58
CA ASN A 166 8.49 -24.25 0.77
C ASN A 166 9.67 -23.57 1.48
N THR A 167 10.08 -22.40 1.01
CA THR A 167 11.22 -21.66 1.54
C THR A 167 10.75 -20.30 2.05
N THR A 168 11.22 -19.93 3.24
CA THR A 168 11.04 -18.60 3.82
C THR A 168 12.30 -17.78 3.61
N TYR A 169 12.21 -16.74 2.82
CA TYR A 169 13.26 -15.74 2.59
C TYR A 169 13.10 -14.61 3.61
N ILE A 170 14.19 -14.25 4.29
CA ILE A 170 14.20 -13.23 5.33
C ILE A 170 15.04 -12.06 4.85
N TYR A 171 14.41 -10.87 4.81
CA TYR A 171 15.06 -9.64 4.35
C TYR A 171 15.16 -8.65 5.50
N GLU A 172 16.30 -7.96 5.57
CA GLU A 172 16.59 -6.88 6.51
C GLU A 172 16.46 -5.52 5.81
N VAL A 173 15.63 -4.63 6.37
CA VAL A 173 15.42 -3.28 5.82
C VAL A 173 16.69 -2.45 6.01
N PHE A 174 17.19 -1.84 4.92
CA PHE A 174 18.38 -0.99 4.92
C PHE A 174 18.11 0.44 4.43
N SER A 175 16.99 0.66 3.76
CA SER A 175 16.65 1.98 3.23
C SER A 175 15.16 2.24 3.29
N VAL A 176 14.79 3.44 3.72
CA VAL A 176 13.43 3.99 3.64
C VAL A 176 13.51 5.47 3.26
N TYR A 177 12.72 5.88 2.28
CA TYR A 177 12.62 7.29 1.89
C TYR A 177 11.29 7.60 1.22
N VAL A 178 11.03 8.90 1.03
CA VAL A 178 9.89 9.39 0.25
C VAL A 178 10.41 9.89 -1.10
N ALA A 179 9.89 9.29 -2.18
CA ALA A 179 10.23 9.65 -3.55
C ALA A 179 9.11 10.43 -4.21
N ASP A 180 9.47 11.26 -5.19
CA ASP A 180 8.53 11.86 -6.12
C ASP A 180 8.31 10.91 -7.31
N LEU A 181 7.05 10.64 -7.66
CA LEU A 181 6.67 9.81 -8.81
C LEU A 181 7.26 10.32 -10.14
N ASN A 182 7.53 11.63 -10.24
CA ASN A 182 8.13 12.23 -11.43
C ASN A 182 9.60 11.83 -11.62
N ASN A 183 10.28 11.39 -10.56
CA ASN A 183 11.65 10.85 -10.62
C ASN A 183 11.58 9.31 -10.52
N LYS A 184 11.75 8.61 -11.66
CA LYS A 184 11.58 7.15 -11.76
C LYS A 184 12.85 6.34 -11.50
N ASP A 185 13.97 6.97 -11.20
CA ASP A 185 15.27 6.30 -11.05
C ASP A 185 15.33 5.35 -9.83
N TYR A 186 14.35 5.42 -8.94
CA TYR A 186 14.23 4.56 -7.75
C TYR A 186 13.57 3.20 -8.01
N LEU A 187 13.05 2.94 -9.21
CA LEU A 187 12.39 1.67 -9.60
C LEU A 187 13.10 1.05 -10.81
N LYS A 188 14.25 0.44 -10.56
CA LYS A 188 15.03 -0.21 -11.61
C LYS A 188 15.03 -1.73 -11.39
N VAL A 189 14.68 -2.48 -12.42
CA VAL A 189 14.68 -3.97 -12.43
C VAL A 189 15.76 -4.54 -13.34
N ASP A 190 16.16 -3.79 -14.38
CA ASP A 190 17.16 -4.20 -15.36
C ASP A 190 18.44 -3.40 -15.20
N PHE A 191 19.58 -4.06 -15.26
CA PHE A 191 20.92 -3.49 -15.13
C PHE A 191 21.79 -3.89 -16.29
N LYS A 192 22.58 -2.95 -16.80
CA LYS A 192 23.51 -3.18 -17.92
C LYS A 192 24.66 -4.09 -17.52
N ASP A 193 25.15 -3.93 -16.31
CA ASP A 193 26.27 -4.68 -15.73
C ASP A 193 26.24 -4.59 -14.19
N LYS A 194 27.20 -5.27 -13.53
CA LYS A 194 27.33 -5.25 -12.06
C LYS A 194 27.57 -3.84 -11.52
N LYS A 195 28.31 -2.99 -12.22
CA LYS A 195 28.60 -1.63 -11.80
C LYS A 195 27.35 -0.76 -11.78
N ASP A 196 26.51 -0.87 -12.82
CA ASP A 196 25.22 -0.18 -12.90
C ASP A 196 24.28 -0.60 -11.75
N LYS A 197 24.31 -1.88 -11.34
CA LYS A 197 23.55 -2.34 -10.16
C LYS A 197 24.13 -1.83 -8.85
N GLU A 198 25.45 -1.82 -8.68
CA GLU A 198 26.11 -1.24 -7.49
C GLU A 198 25.82 0.25 -7.34
N ASP A 199 25.91 1.01 -8.43
CA ASP A 199 25.59 2.44 -8.44
C ASP A 199 24.13 2.68 -8.04
N TYR A 200 23.20 1.84 -8.51
CA TYR A 200 21.81 1.89 -8.09
C TYR A 200 21.62 1.53 -6.61
N LEU A 201 22.28 0.48 -6.12
CA LEU A 201 22.18 0.09 -4.71
C LEU A 201 22.73 1.19 -3.77
N ASN A 202 23.84 1.83 -4.14
CA ASN A 202 24.35 2.99 -3.42
C ASN A 202 23.37 4.16 -3.47
N TYR A 203 22.81 4.47 -4.64
CA TYR A 203 21.82 5.53 -4.82
C TYR A 203 20.59 5.35 -3.90
N ILE A 204 20.00 4.14 -3.83
CA ILE A 204 18.83 3.88 -2.95
C ILE A 204 19.22 3.84 -1.46
N LYS A 205 20.45 3.46 -1.11
CA LYS A 205 20.97 3.50 0.26
C LYS A 205 21.17 4.95 0.73
N ASP A 206 21.80 5.79 -0.09
CA ASP A 206 22.12 7.19 0.24
C ASP A 206 20.88 8.07 0.39
N ARG A 207 19.76 7.68 -0.22
CA ARG A 207 18.46 8.38 -0.09
C ARG A 207 17.72 8.04 1.20
N SER A 208 18.16 7.03 1.95
CA SER A 208 17.49 6.61 3.17
C SER A 208 17.40 7.74 4.20
N LEU A 209 16.26 7.86 4.87
CA LEU A 209 16.06 8.78 6.00
C LEU A 209 17.03 8.48 7.15
N TYR A 210 17.47 7.22 7.27
CA TYR A 210 18.36 6.75 8.33
C TYR A 210 19.45 5.88 7.74
N ASN A 211 20.66 6.01 8.27
CA ASN A 211 21.79 5.19 7.85
C ASN A 211 21.78 3.85 8.58
N LYS A 212 22.04 2.77 7.83
CA LYS A 212 22.29 1.45 8.37
C LYS A 212 23.66 0.98 7.90
N ASP A 213 24.47 0.48 8.81
CA ASP A 213 25.79 -0.07 8.48
C ASP A 213 25.61 -1.46 7.85
N LEU A 214 25.27 -1.47 6.56
CA LEU A 214 25.09 -2.66 5.76
C LEU A 214 25.89 -2.53 4.46
N VAL A 215 26.71 -3.54 4.19
CA VAL A 215 27.45 -3.62 2.93
C VAL A 215 26.53 -4.19 1.86
N LEU A 216 26.43 -3.50 0.73
CA LEU A 216 25.67 -3.91 -0.45
C LEU A 216 26.63 -4.24 -1.59
N THR A 217 26.33 -5.32 -2.31
CA THR A 217 27.05 -5.79 -3.47
C THR A 217 26.11 -6.06 -4.64
N SER A 218 26.62 -6.11 -5.87
CA SER A 218 25.83 -6.44 -7.06
C SER A 218 25.20 -7.84 -7.03
N ASP A 219 25.67 -8.74 -6.17
CA ASP A 219 25.13 -10.11 -6.06
C ASP A 219 23.99 -10.20 -5.03
N ASP A 220 23.69 -9.13 -4.30
CA ASP A 220 22.62 -9.11 -3.30
C ASP A 220 21.22 -9.16 -3.90
N ASN A 221 20.34 -9.91 -3.25
CA ASN A 221 18.91 -9.96 -3.54
C ASN A 221 18.15 -8.94 -2.69
N ILE A 222 17.39 -8.10 -3.35
CA ILE A 222 16.67 -6.96 -2.76
C ILE A 222 15.18 -7.12 -2.99
N ILE A 223 14.39 -6.86 -1.95
CA ILE A 223 12.95 -6.62 -2.10
C ILE A 223 12.65 -5.15 -1.84
N THR A 224 11.84 -4.57 -2.71
CA THR A 224 11.38 -3.17 -2.64
C THR A 224 9.89 -3.15 -2.41
N LEU A 225 9.45 -2.56 -1.30
CA LEU A 225 8.04 -2.33 -1.02
C LEU A 225 7.69 -0.88 -1.36
N TYR A 226 6.66 -0.68 -2.16
CA TYR A 226 6.28 0.61 -2.75
C TYR A 226 4.82 0.94 -2.46
N THR A 227 4.56 2.14 -1.95
CA THR A 227 3.19 2.63 -1.71
C THR A 227 3.08 4.14 -1.91
N CYS A 228 1.85 4.63 -2.04
CA CYS A 228 1.58 6.07 -2.00
C CYS A 228 1.97 6.67 -0.65
N SER A 229 2.25 7.97 -0.65
CA SER A 229 2.53 8.76 0.54
C SER A 229 1.82 10.10 0.46
N TYR A 230 1.78 10.86 1.56
CA TYR A 230 0.94 12.07 1.65
C TYR A 230 1.73 13.33 2.03
N GLU A 231 3.06 13.28 2.02
CA GLU A 231 3.91 14.42 2.38
C GLU A 231 3.81 15.56 1.35
N PHE A 232 3.63 15.20 0.09
CA PHE A 232 3.41 16.11 -1.04
C PHE A 232 2.66 15.38 -2.15
N GLU A 233 2.25 16.11 -3.18
CA GLU A 233 1.58 15.52 -4.36
C GLU A 233 2.52 14.52 -5.07
N ASN A 234 2.00 13.35 -5.41
CA ASN A 234 2.76 12.25 -6.02
C ASN A 234 3.87 11.63 -5.15
N ALA A 235 3.86 11.89 -3.83
CA ALA A 235 4.79 11.26 -2.91
C ALA A 235 4.62 9.74 -2.84
N ARG A 236 5.74 9.02 -2.72
CA ARG A 236 5.79 7.56 -2.57
C ARG A 236 6.71 7.16 -1.44
N THR A 237 6.20 6.35 -0.51
CA THR A 237 7.07 5.69 0.48
C THR A 237 7.66 4.43 -0.13
N ILE A 238 8.97 4.32 -0.05
CA ILE A 238 9.74 3.19 -0.59
C ILE A 238 10.58 2.61 0.54
N VAL A 239 10.52 1.29 0.68
CA VAL A 239 11.31 0.53 1.65
C VAL A 239 12.09 -0.53 0.89
N HIS A 240 13.42 -0.52 1.02
CA HIS A 240 14.28 -1.54 0.44
C HIS A 240 14.87 -2.43 1.55
N ALA A 241 14.85 -3.74 1.28
CA ALA A 241 15.42 -4.72 2.19
C ALA A 241 16.28 -5.72 1.46
N LYS A 242 17.42 -6.12 2.09
CA LYS A 242 18.38 -7.08 1.60
C LYS A 242 18.08 -8.46 2.15
N LEU A 243 18.15 -9.51 1.31
CA LEU A 243 18.08 -10.90 1.74
C LEU A 243 19.25 -11.23 2.67
N ILE A 244 18.95 -11.74 3.85
CA ILE A 244 19.95 -12.13 4.86
C ILE A 244 19.97 -13.62 5.14
N SER A 245 18.86 -14.34 4.90
CA SER A 245 18.79 -15.79 5.04
C SER A 245 17.60 -16.39 4.31
N SER A 246 17.68 -17.67 3.99
CA SER A 246 16.57 -18.51 3.50
C SER A 246 16.53 -19.82 4.28
N LYS A 247 15.33 -20.29 4.63
CA LYS A 247 15.11 -21.51 5.44
C LYS A 247 14.09 -22.42 4.78
#